data_8824ad01b6acd231f27269062baf4380
#
_entry.id   8824ad01b6acd231f27269062baf4380
#
_cell.length_a   1.000
_cell.length_b   1.000
_cell.length_c   1.000
_cell.angle_alpha   90.00
_cell.angle_beta   90.00
_cell.angle_gamma   90.00
#
_symmetry.space_group_name_H-M   'P 1'
#
loop_
_entity.id
_entity.type
_entity.pdbx_description
1 polymer ?
#
loop_
_entity_poly.entity_id
_entity_poly.type
_entity_poly.pdbx_seq_one_letter_code
_entity_poly.pdbx_strand_id
1 'polypeptide(L)'
;MQMDETLNALTEQVAAFCQKVIAPRASEIDQSNAFPRDLWPRMGELGLHGITVAEEYDGVNLGYLAHVLVMEQVSRASASVGLSYGAHSNLCINQIHRHGTAEQKARYLPPLVSGEHVGALAMSEPGAGSDVVSMRLTAVREGDHFVLNGNKMWITNGPDADTFVIYAKTDPAAGPKGISAFIVEAGTPGFSTAQKLDKLGMRGSSTCELVFDNCRVPQENLLGPLHGGVKVLMSGLDYERVVLAAGPLGIMQACMDVVLPYVRERKQFGQAIGEFQLVQGKLADMYTRLASSRALVYSVASACDQGRTSRKDCAAAILFAAENATQMALDAIQLLGGNGYINEYPTGRLLRDAKLYEIGAGTSEIRRWLIGRELMGDNP
;
A
#
# COMPACT_ATOMS: atom_id res chain seq x y z
N MET A 1 -16.00 -12.92 12.01
CA MET A 1 -16.66 -11.60 12.05
C MET A 1 -17.77 -11.65 11.02
N GLN A 2 -18.99 -11.32 11.39
CA GLN A 2 -20.11 -11.21 10.46
C GLN A 2 -20.04 -9.81 9.84
N MET A 3 -19.85 -9.74 8.53
CA MET A 3 -19.89 -8.47 7.79
C MET A 3 -21.35 -8.09 7.57
N ASP A 4 -21.64 -6.79 7.54
CA ASP A 4 -22.96 -6.31 7.18
C ASP A 4 -23.24 -6.48 5.66
N GLU A 5 -24.47 -6.22 5.27
CA GLU A 5 -24.93 -6.40 3.88
C GLU A 5 -24.19 -5.48 2.90
N THR A 6 -23.88 -4.26 3.31
CA THR A 6 -23.14 -3.28 2.50
C THR A 6 -21.72 -3.74 2.19
N LEU A 7 -20.99 -4.22 3.20
CA LEU A 7 -19.61 -4.71 3.03
C LEU A 7 -19.56 -5.98 2.20
N ASN A 8 -20.56 -6.87 2.33
CA ASN A 8 -20.68 -8.06 1.50
C ASN A 8 -20.91 -7.67 0.02
N ALA A 9 -21.86 -6.78 -0.26
CA ALA A 9 -22.15 -6.31 -1.61
C ALA A 9 -20.93 -5.60 -2.24
N LEU A 10 -20.25 -4.74 -1.48
CA LEU A 10 -19.00 -4.10 -1.92
C LEU A 10 -17.95 -5.15 -2.30
N THR A 11 -17.74 -6.15 -1.44
CA THR A 11 -16.73 -7.19 -1.67
C THR A 11 -17.03 -7.99 -2.93
N GLU A 12 -18.28 -8.39 -3.14
CA GLU A 12 -18.73 -9.11 -4.34
C GLU A 12 -18.55 -8.28 -5.61
N GLN A 13 -18.95 -7.01 -5.60
CA GLN A 13 -18.81 -6.10 -6.73
C GLN A 13 -17.33 -5.88 -7.09
N VAL A 14 -16.49 -5.62 -6.12
CA VAL A 14 -15.06 -5.42 -6.32
C VAL A 14 -14.39 -6.70 -6.80
N ALA A 15 -14.72 -7.86 -6.22
CA ALA A 15 -14.20 -9.14 -6.67
C ALA A 15 -14.56 -9.42 -8.14
N ALA A 16 -15.80 -9.16 -8.55
CA ALA A 16 -16.24 -9.33 -9.93
C ALA A 16 -15.48 -8.41 -10.89
N PHE A 17 -15.29 -7.13 -10.53
CA PHE A 17 -14.48 -6.18 -11.29
C PHE A 17 -13.03 -6.67 -11.42
N CYS A 18 -12.40 -7.02 -10.31
CA CYS A 18 -11.01 -7.50 -10.26
C CYS A 18 -10.80 -8.75 -11.12
N GLN A 19 -11.68 -9.72 -11.05
CA GLN A 19 -11.62 -10.96 -11.85
C GLN A 19 -11.77 -10.69 -13.35
N LYS A 20 -12.65 -9.76 -13.72
CA LYS A 20 -12.96 -9.46 -15.13
C LYS A 20 -11.95 -8.52 -15.77
N VAL A 21 -11.39 -7.59 -15.00
CA VAL A 21 -10.66 -6.43 -15.54
C VAL A 21 -9.17 -6.45 -15.17
N ILE A 22 -8.81 -6.80 -13.93
CA ILE A 22 -7.43 -6.73 -13.45
C ILE A 22 -6.71 -8.07 -13.61
N ALA A 23 -7.31 -9.16 -13.14
CA ALA A 23 -6.66 -10.47 -13.11
C ALA A 23 -6.16 -10.95 -14.49
N PRO A 24 -6.90 -10.78 -15.61
CA PRO A 24 -6.43 -11.19 -16.92
C PRO A 24 -5.18 -10.45 -17.40
N ARG A 25 -4.93 -9.25 -16.88
CA ARG A 25 -3.78 -8.41 -17.26
C ARG A 25 -2.58 -8.54 -16.33
N ALA A 26 -2.71 -9.27 -15.22
CA ALA A 26 -1.70 -9.30 -14.17
C ALA A 26 -0.32 -9.82 -14.65
N SER A 27 -0.29 -10.79 -15.57
CA SER A 27 0.95 -11.29 -16.17
C SER A 27 1.60 -10.27 -17.11
N GLU A 28 0.80 -9.62 -17.96
CA GLU A 28 1.27 -8.56 -18.86
C GLU A 28 1.83 -7.37 -18.07
N ILE A 29 1.15 -6.93 -17.02
CA ILE A 29 1.58 -5.83 -16.15
C ILE A 29 2.93 -6.17 -15.49
N ASP A 30 3.11 -7.40 -14.98
CA ASP A 30 4.39 -7.83 -14.40
C ASP A 30 5.52 -7.86 -15.46
N GLN A 31 5.26 -8.42 -16.63
CA GLN A 31 6.25 -8.54 -17.71
C GLN A 31 6.67 -7.19 -18.28
N SER A 32 5.69 -6.34 -18.62
CA SER A 32 5.94 -5.01 -19.18
C SER A 32 6.51 -4.02 -18.17
N ASN A 33 6.30 -4.26 -16.86
CA ASN A 33 6.61 -3.31 -15.80
C ASN A 33 5.98 -1.92 -16.04
N ALA A 34 4.85 -1.85 -16.74
CA ALA A 34 4.15 -0.61 -17.07
C ALA A 34 2.99 -0.36 -16.09
N PHE A 35 2.87 0.89 -15.63
CA PHE A 35 1.75 1.29 -14.77
C PHE A 35 0.44 1.29 -15.57
N PRO A 36 -0.59 0.58 -15.13
CA PRO A 36 -1.84 0.46 -15.86
C PRO A 36 -2.78 1.65 -15.58
N ARG A 37 -2.40 2.85 -16.06
CA ARG A 37 -3.12 4.11 -15.75
C ARG A 37 -4.59 4.08 -16.15
N ASP A 38 -4.96 3.32 -17.17
CA ASP A 38 -6.35 3.15 -17.61
C ASP A 38 -7.28 2.50 -16.57
N LEU A 39 -6.71 1.82 -15.59
CA LEU A 39 -7.49 1.25 -14.48
C LEU A 39 -7.94 2.32 -13.47
N TRP A 40 -7.21 3.44 -13.34
CA TRP A 40 -7.48 4.44 -12.31
C TRP A 40 -8.88 5.06 -12.44
N PRO A 41 -9.27 5.67 -13.57
CA PRO A 41 -10.63 6.20 -13.71
C PRO A 41 -11.71 5.12 -13.54
N ARG A 42 -11.45 3.89 -14.02
CA ARG A 42 -12.41 2.78 -13.86
C ARG A 42 -12.60 2.35 -12.41
N MET A 43 -11.56 2.44 -11.60
CA MET A 43 -11.64 2.21 -10.15
C MET A 43 -12.31 3.39 -9.44
N GLY A 44 -12.10 4.63 -9.93
CA GLY A 44 -12.78 5.82 -9.48
C GLY A 44 -14.30 5.77 -9.72
N GLU A 45 -14.74 5.35 -10.90
CA GLU A 45 -16.17 5.14 -11.23
C GLU A 45 -16.88 4.18 -10.26
N LEU A 46 -16.13 3.25 -9.65
CA LEU A 46 -16.63 2.34 -8.61
C LEU A 46 -16.47 2.90 -7.18
N GLY A 47 -15.99 4.14 -7.03
CA GLY A 47 -15.75 4.80 -5.74
C GLY A 47 -14.59 4.23 -4.94
N LEU A 48 -13.72 3.38 -5.54
CA LEU A 48 -12.70 2.64 -4.79
C LEU A 48 -11.59 3.53 -4.22
N HIS A 49 -11.27 4.64 -4.88
CA HIS A 49 -10.23 5.56 -4.40
C HIS A 49 -10.68 6.38 -3.19
N GLY A 50 -11.99 6.65 -3.08
CA GLY A 50 -12.59 7.47 -2.03
C GLY A 50 -13.23 6.71 -0.88
N ILE A 51 -12.85 5.43 -0.63
CA ILE A 51 -13.51 4.56 0.37
C ILE A 51 -13.55 5.18 1.77
N THR A 52 -12.52 5.92 2.18
CA THR A 52 -12.43 6.57 3.50
C THR A 52 -12.66 8.09 3.44
N VAL A 53 -12.97 8.64 2.27
CA VAL A 53 -13.17 10.07 2.05
C VAL A 53 -14.64 10.43 2.30
N ALA A 54 -14.89 11.61 2.88
CA ALA A 54 -16.24 12.13 3.11
C ALA A 54 -16.97 12.38 1.78
N GLU A 55 -18.28 12.21 1.79
CA GLU A 55 -19.14 12.38 0.61
C GLU A 55 -19.08 13.81 0.01
N GLU A 56 -18.82 14.82 0.84
CA GLU A 56 -18.65 16.21 0.39
C GLU A 56 -17.45 16.42 -0.55
N TYR A 57 -16.54 15.47 -0.63
CA TYR A 57 -15.37 15.44 -1.52
C TYR A 57 -15.42 14.24 -2.50
N ASP A 58 -16.62 13.83 -2.90
CA ASP A 58 -16.89 12.71 -3.82
C ASP A 58 -16.47 11.32 -3.28
N GLY A 59 -16.25 11.20 -1.96
CA GLY A 59 -15.95 9.92 -1.31
C GLY A 59 -17.20 9.10 -1.00
N VAL A 60 -17.00 7.86 -0.53
CA VAL A 60 -18.10 6.95 -0.13
C VAL A 60 -18.15 6.68 1.38
N ASN A 61 -17.16 7.13 2.13
CA ASN A 61 -17.11 7.14 3.60
C ASN A 61 -17.47 5.81 4.29
N LEU A 62 -16.99 4.68 3.77
CA LEU A 62 -17.28 3.33 4.30
C LEU A 62 -16.27 2.84 5.34
N GLY A 63 -15.19 3.60 5.58
CA GLY A 63 -14.20 3.29 6.62
C GLY A 63 -13.07 2.35 6.18
N TYR A 64 -12.23 1.99 7.17
CA TYR A 64 -10.99 1.25 6.92
C TYR A 64 -11.21 -0.25 6.70
N LEU A 65 -12.23 -0.85 7.31
CA LEU A 65 -12.58 -2.25 7.02
C LEU A 65 -12.99 -2.41 5.56
N ALA A 66 -13.82 -1.51 5.04
CA ALA A 66 -14.17 -1.49 3.62
C ALA A 66 -12.93 -1.32 2.74
N HIS A 67 -12.00 -0.43 3.12
CA HIS A 67 -10.75 -0.22 2.39
C HIS A 67 -9.87 -1.49 2.37
N VAL A 68 -9.77 -2.20 3.50
CA VAL A 68 -9.07 -3.49 3.60
C VAL A 68 -9.70 -4.54 2.67
N LEU A 69 -11.03 -4.63 2.62
CA LEU A 69 -11.74 -5.56 1.74
C LEU A 69 -11.45 -5.27 0.26
N VAL A 70 -11.49 -3.99 -0.14
CA VAL A 70 -11.14 -3.56 -1.51
C VAL A 70 -9.67 -3.90 -1.82
N MET A 71 -8.75 -3.51 -0.93
CA MET A 71 -7.31 -3.75 -1.09
C MET A 71 -6.99 -5.24 -1.24
N GLU A 72 -7.66 -6.12 -0.48
CA GLU A 72 -7.51 -7.57 -0.58
C GLU A 72 -7.92 -8.08 -1.96
N GLN A 73 -9.09 -7.69 -2.49
CA GLN A 73 -9.57 -8.14 -3.79
C GLN A 73 -8.71 -7.63 -4.95
N VAL A 74 -8.30 -6.37 -4.92
CA VAL A 74 -7.39 -5.80 -5.93
C VAL A 74 -6.04 -6.53 -5.91
N SER A 75 -5.47 -6.77 -4.72
CA SER A 75 -4.19 -7.46 -4.55
C SER A 75 -4.26 -8.95 -4.91
N ARG A 76 -5.41 -9.61 -4.71
CA ARG A 76 -5.68 -10.98 -5.18
C ARG A 76 -5.59 -11.08 -6.70
N ALA A 77 -6.09 -10.08 -7.40
CA ALA A 77 -6.04 -10.03 -8.85
C ALA A 77 -4.64 -9.62 -9.37
N SER A 78 -4.04 -8.59 -8.77
CA SER A 78 -2.68 -8.12 -9.05
C SER A 78 -2.13 -7.37 -7.84
N ALA A 79 -1.12 -7.93 -7.19
CA ALA A 79 -0.52 -7.30 -6.01
C ALA A 79 0.16 -5.96 -6.33
N SER A 80 0.72 -5.79 -7.53
CA SER A 80 1.31 -4.51 -7.96
C SER A 80 0.26 -3.41 -8.15
N VAL A 81 -0.90 -3.74 -8.71
CA VAL A 81 -2.04 -2.80 -8.79
C VAL A 81 -2.53 -2.46 -7.39
N GLY A 82 -2.64 -3.47 -6.49
CA GLY A 82 -3.00 -3.26 -5.10
C GLY A 82 -2.03 -2.34 -4.35
N LEU A 83 -0.72 -2.50 -4.53
CA LEU A 83 0.28 -1.62 -3.92
C LEU A 83 0.11 -0.17 -4.38
N SER A 84 -0.02 0.05 -5.70
CA SER A 84 -0.25 1.38 -6.27
C SER A 84 -1.57 2.00 -5.81
N TYR A 85 -2.63 1.18 -5.72
CA TYR A 85 -3.92 1.57 -5.16
C TYR A 85 -3.78 2.03 -3.70
N GLY A 86 -3.09 1.26 -2.85
CA GLY A 86 -2.87 1.63 -1.45
C GLY A 86 -2.05 2.91 -1.28
N ALA A 87 -1.03 3.11 -2.11
CA ALA A 87 -0.24 4.34 -2.11
C ALA A 87 -1.07 5.57 -2.52
N HIS A 88 -1.96 5.40 -3.48
CA HIS A 88 -2.87 6.44 -3.93
C HIS A 88 -3.97 6.75 -2.91
N SER A 89 -4.80 5.75 -2.59
CA SER A 89 -6.02 5.93 -1.80
C SER A 89 -5.76 6.11 -0.30
N ASN A 90 -4.77 5.41 0.26
CA ASN A 90 -4.48 5.49 1.69
C ASN A 90 -3.33 6.45 2.02
N LEU A 91 -2.22 6.45 1.29
CA LEU A 91 -1.10 7.33 1.62
C LEU A 91 -1.35 8.77 1.17
N CYS A 92 -1.71 9.01 -0.09
CA CYS A 92 -1.92 10.37 -0.60
C CYS A 92 -3.28 10.93 -0.19
N ILE A 93 -4.36 10.29 -0.63
CA ILE A 93 -5.74 10.77 -0.41
C ILE A 93 -6.04 10.90 1.08
N ASN A 94 -5.77 9.85 1.87
CA ASN A 94 -6.10 9.87 3.31
C ASN A 94 -5.33 10.95 4.08
N GLN A 95 -4.08 11.25 3.72
CA GLN A 95 -3.32 12.34 4.35
C GLN A 95 -3.90 13.71 4.02
N ILE A 96 -4.27 13.95 2.77
CA ILE A 96 -4.93 15.21 2.37
C ILE A 96 -6.30 15.32 3.04
N HIS A 97 -7.10 14.25 3.04
CA HIS A 97 -8.41 14.22 3.70
C HIS A 97 -8.32 14.51 5.21
N ARG A 98 -7.33 13.97 5.91
CA ARG A 98 -7.21 14.11 7.36
C ARG A 98 -6.59 15.43 7.81
N HIS A 99 -5.70 16.01 7.02
CA HIS A 99 -4.85 17.13 7.44
C HIS A 99 -4.95 18.38 6.56
N GLY A 100 -5.59 18.27 5.39
CA GLY A 100 -5.79 19.39 4.49
C GLY A 100 -6.79 20.41 5.02
N THR A 101 -6.63 21.69 4.61
CA THR A 101 -7.65 22.72 4.77
C THR A 101 -8.86 22.40 3.89
N ALA A 102 -9.99 23.09 4.09
CA ALA A 102 -11.17 22.92 3.23
C ALA A 102 -10.86 23.19 1.75
N GLU A 103 -10.04 24.24 1.49
CA GLU A 103 -9.61 24.61 0.14
C GLU A 103 -8.71 23.53 -0.49
N GLN A 104 -7.75 22.98 0.27
CA GLN A 104 -6.90 21.91 -0.20
C GLN A 104 -7.72 20.65 -0.51
N LYS A 105 -8.64 20.26 0.36
CA LYS A 105 -9.52 19.12 0.14
C LYS A 105 -10.39 19.30 -1.11
N ALA A 106 -11.03 20.46 -1.25
CA ALA A 106 -11.87 20.78 -2.40
C ALA A 106 -11.07 20.79 -3.73
N ARG A 107 -9.79 21.18 -3.69
CA ARG A 107 -8.92 21.22 -4.86
C ARG A 107 -8.39 19.85 -5.25
N TYR A 108 -7.90 19.07 -4.30
CA TYR A 108 -7.11 17.87 -4.58
C TYR A 108 -7.88 16.55 -4.48
N LEU A 109 -8.91 16.45 -3.61
CA LEU A 109 -9.61 15.18 -3.42
C LEU A 109 -10.46 14.75 -4.61
N PRO A 110 -11.30 15.59 -5.24
CA PRO A 110 -12.15 15.15 -6.33
C PRO A 110 -11.38 14.52 -7.51
N PRO A 111 -10.32 15.13 -8.08
CA PRO A 111 -9.58 14.51 -9.19
C PRO A 111 -8.80 13.25 -8.76
N LEU A 112 -8.40 13.13 -7.49
CA LEU A 112 -7.80 11.92 -6.95
C LEU A 112 -8.83 10.81 -6.75
N VAL A 113 -10.00 11.13 -6.23
CA VAL A 113 -11.09 10.17 -5.98
C VAL A 113 -11.68 9.63 -7.29
N SER A 114 -11.81 10.48 -8.30
CA SER A 114 -12.25 10.05 -9.65
C SER A 114 -11.20 9.20 -10.38
N GLY A 115 -9.93 9.25 -9.96
CA GLY A 115 -8.81 8.60 -10.65
C GLY A 115 -8.31 9.35 -11.89
N GLU A 116 -8.75 10.59 -12.11
CA GLU A 116 -8.17 11.50 -13.10
C GLU A 116 -6.71 11.79 -12.76
N HIS A 117 -6.45 12.09 -11.46
CA HIS A 117 -5.11 12.21 -10.90
C HIS A 117 -4.68 10.95 -10.17
N VAL A 118 -3.38 10.66 -10.25
CA VAL A 118 -2.72 9.63 -9.45
C VAL A 118 -1.98 10.30 -8.28
N GLY A 119 -2.14 9.73 -7.08
CA GLY A 119 -1.49 10.23 -5.87
C GLY A 119 -0.27 9.41 -5.46
N ALA A 120 0.72 10.08 -4.88
CA ALA A 120 1.89 9.48 -4.26
C ALA A 120 2.23 10.15 -2.92
N LEU A 121 2.99 9.43 -2.07
CA LEU A 121 3.54 10.00 -0.84
C LEU A 121 5.06 9.76 -0.81
N ALA A 122 5.82 10.78 -0.43
CA ALA A 122 7.27 10.72 -0.42
C ALA A 122 7.85 11.12 0.95
N MET A 123 8.25 10.12 1.72
CA MET A 123 8.93 10.31 3.00
C MET A 123 10.39 9.83 2.97
N SER A 124 10.65 8.67 2.38
CA SER A 124 11.95 8.01 2.40
C SER A 124 12.98 8.71 1.51
N GLU A 125 14.26 8.63 1.91
CA GLU A 125 15.41 9.14 1.16
C GLU A 125 16.47 8.04 1.03
N PRO A 126 17.47 8.17 0.13
CA PRO A 126 18.55 7.19 0.01
C PRO A 126 19.25 6.86 1.34
N GLY A 127 19.39 7.86 2.22
CA GLY A 127 20.02 7.74 3.55
C GLY A 127 19.04 7.66 4.73
N ALA A 128 17.72 7.65 4.50
CA ALA A 128 16.68 7.69 5.55
C ALA A 128 15.47 6.83 5.14
N GLY A 129 15.58 5.51 5.32
CA GLY A 129 14.51 4.53 5.13
C GLY A 129 13.80 4.22 6.45
N SER A 130 14.33 3.26 7.22
CA SER A 130 13.77 2.90 8.54
C SER A 130 13.79 4.06 9.54
N ASP A 131 14.86 4.87 9.54
CA ASP A 131 14.96 6.13 10.28
C ASP A 131 14.49 7.30 9.42
N VAL A 132 13.21 7.30 9.09
CA VAL A 132 12.61 8.28 8.17
C VAL A 132 12.69 9.72 8.69
N VAL A 133 12.74 9.93 10.01
CA VAL A 133 12.84 11.28 10.61
C VAL A 133 14.23 11.91 10.47
N SER A 134 15.25 11.11 10.10
CA SER A 134 16.59 11.58 9.75
C SER A 134 16.71 12.11 8.30
N MET A 135 15.57 12.30 7.62
CA MET A 135 15.52 12.89 6.27
C MET A 135 16.28 14.21 6.17
N ARG A 136 16.78 14.53 4.97
CA ARG A 136 17.62 15.70 4.69
C ARG A 136 17.04 16.67 3.67
N LEU A 137 15.98 16.31 2.93
CA LEU A 137 15.28 17.24 2.05
C LEU A 137 14.90 18.49 2.84
N THR A 138 15.34 19.65 2.42
CA THR A 138 15.07 20.95 3.07
C THR A 138 13.91 21.67 2.39
N ALA A 139 13.21 22.51 3.14
CA ALA A 139 12.20 23.44 2.65
C ALA A 139 12.42 24.80 3.33
N VAL A 140 13.10 25.71 2.64
CA VAL A 140 13.42 27.04 3.17
C VAL A 140 12.33 28.02 2.78
N ARG A 141 11.81 28.78 3.75
CA ARG A 141 10.76 29.77 3.48
C ARG A 141 11.33 31.02 2.82
N GLU A 142 10.77 31.42 1.69
CA GLU A 142 11.08 32.64 0.95
C GLU A 142 9.77 33.39 0.63
N GLY A 143 9.42 34.35 1.47
CA GLY A 143 8.17 35.12 1.33
C GLY A 143 6.93 34.26 1.49
N ASP A 144 6.16 34.12 0.41
CA ASP A 144 4.89 33.39 0.33
C ASP A 144 5.03 31.95 -0.17
N HIS A 145 6.26 31.42 -0.30
CA HIS A 145 6.52 30.06 -0.75
C HIS A 145 7.67 29.42 0.03
N PHE A 146 7.83 28.11 -0.16
CA PHE A 146 8.96 27.31 0.31
C PHE A 146 9.78 26.83 -0.87
N VAL A 147 11.10 26.88 -0.75
CA VAL A 147 12.05 26.35 -1.74
C VAL A 147 12.57 25.00 -1.23
N LEU A 148 12.22 23.94 -1.94
CA LEU A 148 12.61 22.57 -1.60
C LEU A 148 13.89 22.20 -2.37
N ASN A 149 14.87 21.59 -1.63
CA ASN A 149 16.11 21.08 -2.20
C ASN A 149 16.50 19.74 -1.60
N GLY A 150 16.76 18.74 -2.47
CA GLY A 150 17.17 17.38 -2.12
C GLY A 150 16.41 16.32 -2.90
N ASN A 151 16.38 15.08 -2.37
CA ASN A 151 15.86 13.93 -3.08
C ASN A 151 14.95 13.09 -2.18
N LYS A 152 14.01 12.35 -2.80
CA LYS A 152 13.24 11.26 -2.17
C LYS A 152 13.47 9.97 -2.97
N MET A 153 13.41 8.81 -2.30
CA MET A 153 13.74 7.53 -2.92
C MET A 153 12.65 6.49 -2.64
N TRP A 154 12.52 5.54 -3.57
CA TRP A 154 11.54 4.43 -3.55
C TRP A 154 10.09 4.89 -3.52
N ILE A 155 9.76 5.95 -4.26
CA ILE A 155 8.41 6.53 -4.23
C ILE A 155 7.49 5.78 -5.19
N THR A 156 6.56 5.03 -4.60
CA THR A 156 5.49 4.32 -5.32
C THR A 156 4.60 5.31 -6.03
N ASN A 157 4.21 5.00 -7.27
CA ASN A 157 3.48 5.84 -8.22
C ASN A 157 4.26 7.07 -8.70
N GLY A 158 5.46 7.34 -8.18
CA GLY A 158 6.21 8.58 -8.48
C GLY A 158 6.28 8.95 -9.96
N PRO A 159 6.60 8.02 -10.90
CA PRO A 159 6.67 8.35 -12.32
C PRO A 159 5.33 8.74 -12.97
N ASP A 160 4.23 8.29 -12.37
CA ASP A 160 2.88 8.40 -12.95
C ASP A 160 1.96 9.33 -12.14
N ALA A 161 2.43 9.83 -10.98
CA ALA A 161 1.61 10.64 -10.08
C ALA A 161 1.50 12.11 -10.52
N ASP A 162 0.32 12.67 -10.28
CA ASP A 162 -0.01 14.07 -10.53
C ASP A 162 0.06 14.90 -9.25
N THR A 163 -0.21 14.27 -8.08
CA THR A 163 -0.25 14.90 -6.77
C THR A 163 0.59 14.13 -5.77
N PHE A 164 1.44 14.84 -5.03
CA PHE A 164 2.39 14.26 -4.08
C PHE A 164 2.21 14.85 -2.69
N VAL A 165 2.22 14.01 -1.66
CA VAL A 165 2.43 14.43 -0.26
C VAL A 165 3.90 14.25 0.06
N ILE A 166 4.61 15.36 0.33
CA ILE A 166 6.06 15.39 0.52
C ILE A 166 6.39 15.83 1.95
N TYR A 167 7.35 15.18 2.60
CA TYR A 167 7.86 15.58 3.91
C TYR A 167 9.28 16.16 3.76
N ALA A 168 9.51 17.36 4.33
CA ALA A 168 10.79 18.06 4.25
C ALA A 168 11.11 18.79 5.56
N LYS A 169 12.40 19.09 5.81
CA LYS A 169 12.85 19.87 6.97
C LYS A 169 12.71 21.37 6.70
N THR A 170 11.79 21.99 7.40
CA THR A 170 11.61 23.44 7.47
C THR A 170 12.49 24.09 8.55
N ASP A 171 12.95 23.31 9.52
CA ASP A 171 13.96 23.68 10.52
C ASP A 171 14.91 22.50 10.76
N PRO A 172 16.05 22.42 10.03
CA PRO A 172 17.01 21.32 10.23
C PRO A 172 17.59 21.23 11.64
N ALA A 173 17.71 22.36 12.36
CA ALA A 173 18.28 22.40 13.70
C ALA A 173 17.35 21.77 14.74
N ALA A 174 16.03 21.80 14.51
CA ALA A 174 15.03 21.19 15.41
C ALA A 174 14.90 19.65 15.23
N GLY A 175 15.69 19.02 14.34
CA GLY A 175 15.64 17.58 14.11
C GLY A 175 14.27 17.09 13.62
N PRO A 176 13.66 16.06 14.26
CA PRO A 176 12.32 15.59 13.89
C PRO A 176 11.23 16.65 14.07
N LYS A 177 11.36 17.55 15.05
CA LYS A 177 10.40 18.62 15.30
C LYS A 177 10.42 19.73 14.26
N GLY A 178 11.37 19.73 13.33
CA GLY A 178 11.48 20.71 12.25
C GLY A 178 10.96 20.18 10.90
N ILE A 179 10.23 19.07 10.86
CA ILE A 179 9.67 18.50 9.63
C ILE A 179 8.27 19.06 9.38
N SER A 180 7.98 19.41 8.13
CA SER A 180 6.67 19.82 7.63
C SER A 180 6.23 18.95 6.46
N ALA A 181 4.93 18.91 6.20
CA ALA A 181 4.37 18.21 5.05
C ALA A 181 3.85 19.20 4.01
N PHE A 182 3.93 18.85 2.74
CA PHE A 182 3.55 19.70 1.60
C PHE A 182 2.76 18.89 0.57
N ILE A 183 1.83 19.53 -0.13
CA ILE A 183 1.24 19.03 -1.34
C ILE A 183 2.03 19.62 -2.51
N VAL A 184 2.59 18.77 -3.36
CA VAL A 184 3.35 19.17 -4.56
C VAL A 184 2.69 18.55 -5.78
N GLU A 185 2.49 19.35 -6.84
CA GLU A 185 1.93 18.90 -8.11
C GLU A 185 3.04 18.50 -9.08
N ALA A 186 2.76 17.51 -9.92
CA ALA A 186 3.63 17.19 -11.04
C ALA A 186 3.86 18.43 -11.92
N GLY A 187 4.89 18.80 -12.42
CA GLY A 187 5.11 20.01 -13.22
C GLY A 187 5.39 21.27 -12.41
N THR A 188 5.46 21.18 -11.06
CA THR A 188 5.98 22.29 -10.24
C THR A 188 7.41 22.59 -10.66
N PRO A 189 7.77 23.87 -10.98
CA PRO A 189 9.13 24.22 -11.38
C PRO A 189 10.16 23.77 -10.33
N GLY A 190 11.22 23.10 -10.79
CA GLY A 190 12.26 22.53 -9.91
C GLY A 190 11.92 21.17 -9.32
N PHE A 191 10.74 20.60 -9.64
CA PHE A 191 10.39 19.22 -9.29
C PHE A 191 10.52 18.29 -10.50
N SER A 192 11.13 17.14 -10.33
CA SER A 192 11.23 16.10 -11.38
C SER A 192 11.29 14.69 -10.80
N THR A 193 10.91 13.72 -11.63
CA THR A 193 11.14 12.31 -11.36
C THR A 193 12.42 11.87 -12.07
N ALA A 194 13.26 11.12 -11.36
CA ALA A 194 14.47 10.52 -11.93
C ALA A 194 14.18 9.10 -12.45
N GLN A 195 15.21 8.27 -12.56
CA GLN A 195 15.10 6.93 -13.11
C GLN A 195 14.03 6.09 -12.43
N LYS A 196 13.13 5.48 -13.22
CA LYS A 196 12.24 4.42 -12.78
C LYS A 196 13.07 3.19 -12.36
N LEU A 197 12.80 2.68 -11.17
CA LEU A 197 13.53 1.56 -10.60
C LEU A 197 13.02 0.21 -11.17
N ASP A 198 13.95 -0.64 -11.59
CA ASP A 198 13.65 -2.04 -11.92
C ASP A 198 13.67 -2.88 -10.65
N LYS A 199 12.51 -3.40 -10.26
CA LYS A 199 12.29 -4.07 -8.98
C LYS A 199 12.19 -5.58 -9.14
N LEU A 200 12.48 -6.31 -8.07
CA LEU A 200 12.31 -7.76 -7.98
C LEU A 200 10.86 -8.18 -8.24
N GLY A 201 9.91 -7.55 -7.58
CA GLY A 201 8.47 -7.75 -7.67
C GLY A 201 7.71 -6.44 -7.72
N MET A 202 6.40 -6.50 -7.56
CA MET A 202 5.50 -5.34 -7.71
C MET A 202 5.74 -4.59 -9.03
N ARG A 203 6.07 -5.34 -10.06
CA ARG A 203 6.29 -4.81 -11.40
C ARG A 203 4.96 -4.31 -11.96
N GLY A 204 4.95 -3.13 -12.58
CA GLY A 204 3.72 -2.41 -12.90
C GLY A 204 3.26 -1.41 -11.82
N SER A 205 3.77 -1.51 -10.59
CA SER A 205 3.70 -0.43 -9.60
C SER A 205 4.94 0.44 -9.76
N SER A 206 4.85 1.49 -10.56
CA SER A 206 6.00 2.33 -10.89
C SER A 206 6.61 2.95 -9.62
N THR A 207 7.93 2.96 -9.55
CA THR A 207 8.66 3.45 -8.36
C THR A 207 9.90 4.19 -8.84
N CYS A 208 10.19 5.36 -8.29
CA CYS A 208 11.34 6.16 -8.71
C CYS A 208 11.97 6.94 -7.56
N GLU A 209 13.04 7.66 -7.90
CA GLU A 209 13.56 8.77 -7.15
C GLU A 209 12.83 10.05 -7.56
N LEU A 210 12.59 10.96 -6.60
CA LEU A 210 12.13 12.33 -6.83
C LEU A 210 13.27 13.29 -6.55
N VAL A 211 13.41 14.30 -7.39
CA VAL A 211 14.47 15.32 -7.31
C VAL A 211 13.83 16.70 -7.16
N PHE A 212 14.33 17.46 -6.20
CA PHE A 212 13.93 18.83 -5.92
C PHE A 212 15.16 19.73 -6.06
N ASP A 213 15.15 20.59 -7.05
CA ASP A 213 16.20 21.59 -7.33
C ASP A 213 15.57 22.97 -7.38
N ASN A 214 15.71 23.71 -6.29
CA ASN A 214 15.04 25.00 -6.11
C ASN A 214 13.52 24.94 -6.40
N CYS A 215 12.89 23.84 -6.00
CA CYS A 215 11.47 23.61 -6.22
C CYS A 215 10.62 24.57 -5.37
N ARG A 216 9.86 25.43 -6.03
CA ARG A 216 9.07 26.49 -5.38
C ARG A 216 7.64 26.00 -5.12
N VAL A 217 7.33 25.80 -3.86
CA VAL A 217 6.01 25.33 -3.39
C VAL A 217 5.30 26.46 -2.66
N PRO A 218 4.09 26.87 -3.08
CA PRO A 218 3.33 27.92 -2.42
C PRO A 218 3.05 27.61 -0.94
N GLN A 219 2.98 28.64 -0.09
CA GLN A 219 2.70 28.46 1.33
C GLN A 219 1.35 27.80 1.59
N GLU A 220 0.36 28.02 0.74
CA GLU A 220 -0.97 27.41 0.79
C GLU A 220 -0.96 25.90 0.56
N ASN A 221 0.14 25.35 0.03
CA ASN A 221 0.34 23.90 -0.14
C ASN A 221 0.98 23.24 1.08
N LEU A 222 1.22 23.98 2.19
CA LEU A 222 1.61 23.37 3.47
C LEU A 222 0.47 22.52 3.99
N LEU A 223 0.72 21.21 4.15
CA LEU A 223 -0.27 20.24 4.65
C LEU A 223 -0.20 20.12 6.17
N GLY A 224 -1.22 20.60 6.85
CA GLY A 224 -1.21 20.71 8.30
C GLY A 224 -0.32 21.85 8.81
N PRO A 225 0.00 21.91 10.13
CA PRO A 225 0.76 23.01 10.71
C PRO A 225 2.25 22.97 10.32
N LEU A 226 2.86 24.15 10.22
CA LEU A 226 4.32 24.29 10.09
C LEU A 226 5.01 23.54 11.25
N HIS A 227 6.07 22.77 10.93
CA HIS A 227 6.79 21.88 11.86
C HIS A 227 5.94 20.73 12.43
N GLY A 228 4.70 20.54 11.94
CA GLY A 228 3.80 19.46 12.34
C GLY A 228 3.92 18.18 11.50
N GLY A 229 4.86 18.12 10.55
CA GLY A 229 4.96 17.03 9.57
C GLY A 229 5.12 15.63 10.19
N VAL A 230 5.83 15.50 11.31
CA VAL A 230 5.94 14.20 12.00
C VAL A 230 4.58 13.72 12.53
N LYS A 231 3.75 14.62 13.07
CA LYS A 231 2.40 14.26 13.52
C LYS A 231 1.52 13.85 12.35
N VAL A 232 1.59 14.57 11.22
CA VAL A 232 0.90 14.20 9.97
C VAL A 232 1.35 12.82 9.52
N LEU A 233 2.66 12.59 9.40
CA LEU A 233 3.25 11.34 8.96
C LEU A 233 2.82 10.16 9.85
N MET A 234 3.08 10.24 11.15
CA MET A 234 2.87 9.14 12.09
C MET A 234 1.39 8.77 12.23
N SER A 235 0.48 9.75 12.19
CA SER A 235 -0.96 9.48 12.22
C SER A 235 -1.45 8.70 10.98
N GLY A 236 -0.78 8.87 9.82
CA GLY A 236 -1.11 8.14 8.61
C GLY A 236 -0.53 6.72 8.58
N LEU A 237 0.68 6.53 9.15
CA LEU A 237 1.37 5.23 9.10
C LEU A 237 0.61 4.09 9.79
N ASP A 238 -0.16 4.37 10.82
CA ASP A 238 -0.93 3.32 11.50
C ASP A 238 -2.06 2.81 10.58
N TYR A 239 -2.79 3.70 9.91
CA TYR A 239 -3.80 3.33 8.91
C TYR A 239 -3.17 2.68 7.66
N GLU A 240 -1.99 3.16 7.23
CA GLU A 240 -1.23 2.54 6.15
C GLU A 240 -0.94 1.07 6.45
N ARG A 241 -0.44 0.77 7.65
CA ARG A 241 -0.11 -0.60 8.06
C ARG A 241 -1.32 -1.52 7.99
N VAL A 242 -2.49 -1.05 8.42
CA VAL A 242 -3.73 -1.84 8.39
C VAL A 242 -4.19 -2.07 6.95
N VAL A 243 -4.28 -1.04 6.13
CA VAL A 243 -4.73 -1.17 4.73
C VAL A 243 -3.73 -1.99 3.92
N LEU A 244 -2.43 -1.73 4.09
CA LEU A 244 -1.39 -2.48 3.39
C LEU A 244 -1.33 -3.96 3.82
N ALA A 245 -1.73 -4.31 5.04
CA ALA A 245 -1.81 -5.70 5.50
C ALA A 245 -2.79 -6.55 4.66
N ALA A 246 -3.74 -5.92 3.98
CA ALA A 246 -4.67 -6.61 3.09
C ALA A 246 -4.01 -7.05 1.77
N GLY A 247 -2.91 -6.42 1.35
CA GLY A 247 -2.13 -6.86 0.18
C GLY A 247 -1.62 -8.29 0.31
N PRO A 248 -0.90 -8.64 1.40
CA PRO A 248 -0.55 -10.02 1.73
C PRO A 248 -1.74 -10.98 1.77
N LEU A 249 -2.91 -10.57 2.30
CA LEU A 249 -4.12 -11.42 2.28
C LEU A 249 -4.53 -11.77 0.85
N GLY A 250 -4.52 -10.78 -0.05
CA GLY A 250 -4.81 -10.98 -1.47
C GLY A 250 -3.83 -11.96 -2.11
N ILE A 251 -2.52 -11.83 -1.84
CA ILE A 251 -1.48 -12.76 -2.34
C ILE A 251 -1.71 -14.17 -1.80
N MET A 252 -1.99 -14.31 -0.50
CA MET A 252 -2.27 -15.63 0.11
C MET A 252 -3.50 -16.28 -0.51
N GLN A 253 -4.57 -15.51 -0.75
CA GLN A 253 -5.74 -16.02 -1.43
C GLN A 253 -5.44 -16.43 -2.87
N ALA A 254 -4.66 -15.64 -3.62
CA ALA A 254 -4.22 -15.98 -4.97
C ALA A 254 -3.37 -17.27 -4.99
N CYS A 255 -2.53 -17.51 -3.99
CA CYS A 255 -1.82 -18.78 -3.84
C CYS A 255 -2.81 -19.97 -3.69
N MET A 256 -3.84 -19.82 -2.86
CA MET A 256 -4.89 -20.86 -2.71
C MET A 256 -5.65 -21.09 -4.00
N ASP A 257 -5.97 -20.02 -4.73
CA ASP A 257 -6.73 -20.09 -6.00
C ASP A 257 -5.97 -20.86 -7.09
N VAL A 258 -4.64 -20.81 -7.07
CA VAL A 258 -3.79 -21.57 -7.99
C VAL A 258 -3.54 -22.99 -7.53
N VAL A 259 -3.27 -23.18 -6.24
CA VAL A 259 -2.85 -24.48 -5.69
C VAL A 259 -4.01 -25.47 -5.63
N LEU A 260 -5.21 -25.06 -5.17
CA LEU A 260 -6.31 -25.98 -4.92
C LEU A 260 -6.79 -26.70 -6.19
N PRO A 261 -7.01 -26.05 -7.34
CA PRO A 261 -7.35 -26.77 -8.58
C PRO A 261 -6.21 -27.67 -9.03
N TYR A 262 -4.98 -27.17 -8.97
CA TYR A 262 -3.81 -27.92 -9.44
C TYR A 262 -3.63 -29.25 -8.69
N VAL A 263 -3.69 -29.27 -7.36
CA VAL A 263 -3.49 -30.49 -6.57
C VAL A 263 -4.61 -31.51 -6.72
N ARG A 264 -5.80 -31.07 -7.13
CA ARG A 264 -6.95 -31.94 -7.44
C ARG A 264 -6.83 -32.61 -8.80
N GLU A 265 -6.23 -31.95 -9.76
CA GLU A 265 -6.13 -32.41 -11.16
C GLU A 265 -4.83 -33.15 -11.42
N ARG A 266 -3.70 -32.68 -10.88
CA ARG A 266 -2.38 -33.26 -11.09
C ARG A 266 -2.27 -34.64 -10.45
N LYS A 267 -1.95 -35.67 -11.24
CA LYS A 267 -1.80 -37.05 -10.77
C LYS A 267 -0.34 -37.48 -10.79
N GLN A 268 0.07 -38.15 -9.73
CA GLN A 268 1.33 -38.92 -9.64
C GLN A 268 1.07 -40.19 -8.81
N PHE A 269 1.82 -41.24 -9.06
CA PHE A 269 1.66 -42.54 -8.39
C PHE A 269 0.22 -43.07 -8.45
N GLY A 270 -0.49 -42.80 -9.56
CA GLY A 270 -1.83 -43.29 -9.83
C GLY A 270 -3.00 -42.50 -9.21
N GLN A 271 -2.74 -41.45 -8.43
CA GLN A 271 -3.78 -40.66 -7.76
C GLN A 271 -3.50 -39.14 -7.84
N ALA A 272 -4.50 -38.32 -7.49
CA ALA A 272 -4.31 -36.86 -7.39
C ALA A 272 -3.30 -36.54 -6.30
N ILE A 273 -2.43 -35.55 -6.55
CA ILE A 273 -1.39 -35.22 -5.54
C ILE A 273 -2.00 -34.66 -4.25
N GLY A 274 -3.20 -34.07 -4.31
CA GLY A 274 -3.97 -33.63 -3.13
C GLY A 274 -4.43 -34.76 -2.21
N GLU A 275 -4.34 -36.04 -2.63
CA GLU A 275 -4.65 -37.19 -1.80
C GLU A 275 -3.49 -37.64 -0.91
N PHE A 276 -2.27 -37.12 -1.15
CA PHE A 276 -1.12 -37.43 -0.30
C PHE A 276 -1.15 -36.62 1.00
N GLN A 277 -0.92 -37.27 2.14
CA GLN A 277 -0.99 -36.67 3.46
C GLN A 277 -0.03 -35.49 3.64
N LEU A 278 1.18 -35.52 3.06
CA LEU A 278 2.13 -34.41 3.12
C LEU A 278 1.65 -33.19 2.34
N VAL A 279 0.90 -33.37 1.26
CA VAL A 279 0.26 -32.30 0.50
C VAL A 279 -0.93 -31.74 1.30
N GLN A 280 -1.77 -32.61 1.88
CA GLN A 280 -2.87 -32.19 2.74
C GLN A 280 -2.40 -31.39 3.95
N GLY A 281 -1.31 -31.82 4.60
CA GLY A 281 -0.68 -31.08 5.71
C GLY A 281 -0.27 -29.67 5.30
N LYS A 282 0.38 -29.52 4.14
CA LYS A 282 0.77 -28.21 3.61
C LYS A 282 -0.44 -27.33 3.26
N LEU A 283 -1.51 -27.89 2.69
CA LEU A 283 -2.75 -27.17 2.44
C LEU A 283 -3.42 -26.68 3.72
N ALA A 284 -3.40 -27.50 4.78
CA ALA A 284 -3.92 -27.11 6.10
C ALA A 284 -3.14 -25.96 6.71
N ASP A 285 -1.79 -25.96 6.59
CA ASP A 285 -0.94 -24.87 7.04
C ASP A 285 -1.24 -23.58 6.25
N MET A 286 -1.35 -23.66 4.93
CA MET A 286 -1.69 -22.51 4.07
C MET A 286 -3.06 -21.92 4.45
N TYR A 287 -4.07 -22.77 4.61
CA TYR A 287 -5.41 -22.33 5.03
C TYR A 287 -5.38 -21.64 6.40
N THR A 288 -4.68 -22.23 7.36
CA THR A 288 -4.59 -21.69 8.73
C THR A 288 -3.89 -20.33 8.73
N ARG A 289 -2.79 -20.16 7.98
CA ARG A 289 -2.11 -18.88 7.82
C ARG A 289 -3.01 -17.80 7.24
N LEU A 290 -3.72 -18.10 6.16
CA LEU A 290 -4.66 -17.17 5.54
C LEU A 290 -5.80 -16.78 6.49
N ALA A 291 -6.46 -17.78 7.10
CA ALA A 291 -7.60 -17.57 7.97
C ALA A 291 -7.22 -16.73 9.21
N SER A 292 -6.10 -17.04 9.87
CA SER A 292 -5.63 -16.30 11.03
C SER A 292 -5.16 -14.88 10.68
N SER A 293 -4.44 -14.71 9.56
CA SER A 293 -4.02 -13.38 9.10
C SER A 293 -5.23 -12.51 8.77
N ARG A 294 -6.22 -13.04 8.07
CA ARG A 294 -7.45 -12.33 7.70
C ARG A 294 -8.24 -11.92 8.94
N ALA A 295 -8.40 -12.82 9.91
CA ALA A 295 -9.10 -12.53 11.16
C ALA A 295 -8.42 -11.38 11.93
N LEU A 296 -7.09 -11.38 12.03
CA LEU A 296 -6.34 -10.32 12.69
C LEU A 296 -6.49 -8.98 11.95
N VAL A 297 -6.24 -8.95 10.64
CA VAL A 297 -6.30 -7.71 9.83
C VAL A 297 -7.69 -7.09 9.87
N TYR A 298 -8.74 -7.87 9.69
CA TYR A 298 -10.12 -7.39 9.73
C TYR A 298 -10.52 -6.87 11.12
N SER A 299 -10.07 -7.55 12.19
CA SER A 299 -10.32 -7.10 13.56
C SER A 299 -9.67 -5.75 13.83
N VAL A 300 -8.43 -5.55 13.38
CA VAL A 300 -7.70 -4.28 13.55
C VAL A 300 -8.33 -3.17 12.71
N ALA A 301 -8.72 -3.45 11.47
CA ALA A 301 -9.42 -2.48 10.62
C ALA A 301 -10.77 -2.03 11.22
N SER A 302 -11.56 -2.97 11.72
CA SER A 302 -12.81 -2.66 12.43
C SER A 302 -12.58 -1.84 13.71
N ALA A 303 -11.48 -2.07 14.43
CA ALA A 303 -11.12 -1.25 15.59
C ALA A 303 -10.76 0.19 15.18
N CYS A 304 -10.10 0.37 14.04
CA CYS A 304 -9.82 1.69 13.49
C CYS A 304 -11.12 2.47 13.17
N ASP A 305 -12.12 1.82 12.59
CA ASP A 305 -13.43 2.42 12.30
C ASP A 305 -14.17 2.87 13.58
N GLN A 306 -13.90 2.19 14.69
CA GLN A 306 -14.46 2.53 16.00
C GLN A 306 -13.63 3.56 16.79
N GLY A 307 -12.61 4.18 16.15
CA GLY A 307 -11.73 5.15 16.80
C GLY A 307 -10.74 4.53 17.80
N ARG A 308 -10.58 3.21 17.80
CA ARG A 308 -9.68 2.45 18.68
C ARG A 308 -8.40 2.01 17.98
N THR A 309 -7.80 2.95 17.24
CA THR A 309 -6.54 2.69 16.51
C THR A 309 -5.40 2.47 17.49
N SER A 310 -4.72 1.34 17.38
CA SER A 310 -3.57 0.96 18.19
C SER A 310 -2.36 0.72 17.30
N ARG A 311 -1.27 1.45 17.53
CA ARG A 311 -0.06 1.37 16.73
C ARG A 311 0.56 -0.03 16.73
N LYS A 312 0.63 -0.69 17.90
CA LYS A 312 1.14 -2.06 18.01
C LYS A 312 0.28 -3.07 17.27
N ASP A 313 -1.06 -2.92 17.31
CA ASP A 313 -1.98 -3.85 16.65
C ASP A 313 -1.93 -3.67 15.13
N CYS A 314 -1.86 -2.43 14.64
CA CYS A 314 -1.64 -2.12 13.23
C CYS A 314 -0.31 -2.70 12.71
N ALA A 315 0.77 -2.56 13.49
CA ALA A 315 2.07 -3.14 13.15
C ALA A 315 2.05 -4.68 13.21
N ALA A 316 1.34 -5.28 14.17
CA ALA A 316 1.19 -6.73 14.28
C ALA A 316 0.41 -7.32 13.10
N ALA A 317 -0.65 -6.64 12.64
CA ALA A 317 -1.45 -7.07 11.50
C ALA A 317 -0.61 -7.23 10.23
N ILE A 318 0.15 -6.20 9.85
CA ILE A 318 1.00 -6.26 8.66
C ILE A 318 2.22 -7.17 8.85
N LEU A 319 2.83 -7.21 10.03
CA LEU A 319 3.94 -8.11 10.33
C LEU A 319 3.55 -9.56 10.09
N PHE A 320 2.44 -9.97 10.69
CA PHE A 320 1.96 -11.34 10.62
C PHE A 320 1.52 -11.73 9.21
N ALA A 321 0.75 -10.86 8.54
CA ALA A 321 0.27 -11.11 7.18
C ALA A 321 1.41 -11.17 6.16
N ALA A 322 2.40 -10.27 6.24
CA ALA A 322 3.52 -10.19 5.31
C ALA A 322 4.39 -11.46 5.33
N GLU A 323 4.82 -11.91 6.53
CA GLU A 323 5.65 -13.11 6.66
C GLU A 323 4.90 -14.38 6.25
N ASN A 324 3.60 -14.47 6.59
CA ASN A 324 2.77 -15.60 6.14
C ASN A 324 2.55 -15.61 4.63
N ALA A 325 2.43 -14.46 3.98
CA ALA A 325 2.29 -14.39 2.52
C ALA A 325 3.54 -14.90 1.79
N THR A 326 4.73 -14.52 2.24
CA THR A 326 5.99 -15.03 1.68
C THR A 326 6.10 -16.54 1.86
N GLN A 327 5.78 -17.06 3.05
CA GLN A 327 5.82 -18.50 3.29
C GLN A 327 4.78 -19.25 2.44
N MET A 328 3.56 -18.73 2.31
CA MET A 328 2.53 -19.34 1.46
C MET A 328 2.90 -19.33 -0.03
N ALA A 329 3.56 -18.28 -0.51
CA ALA A 329 4.05 -18.22 -1.89
C ALA A 329 5.14 -19.27 -2.15
N LEU A 330 6.04 -19.50 -1.20
CA LEU A 330 7.02 -20.59 -1.26
C LEU A 330 6.32 -21.97 -1.26
N ASP A 331 5.32 -22.16 -0.42
CA ASP A 331 4.54 -23.40 -0.37
C ASP A 331 3.76 -23.63 -1.68
N ALA A 332 3.24 -22.58 -2.31
CA ALA A 332 2.56 -22.66 -3.59
C ALA A 332 3.53 -23.12 -4.71
N ILE A 333 4.74 -22.56 -4.78
CA ILE A 333 5.78 -23.00 -5.71
C ILE A 333 6.08 -24.50 -5.47
N GLN A 334 6.30 -24.88 -4.22
CA GLN A 334 6.64 -26.25 -3.85
C GLN A 334 5.54 -27.25 -4.23
N LEU A 335 4.26 -26.90 -4.02
CA LEU A 335 3.11 -27.77 -4.34
C LEU A 335 2.91 -27.96 -5.85
N LEU A 336 3.25 -26.96 -6.65
CA LEU A 336 3.21 -27.08 -8.12
C LEU A 336 4.44 -27.80 -8.68
N GLY A 337 5.50 -28.00 -7.89
CA GLY A 337 6.72 -28.66 -8.32
C GLY A 337 7.39 -27.90 -9.49
N GLY A 338 7.81 -28.61 -10.55
CA GLY A 338 8.42 -27.98 -11.72
C GLY A 338 7.55 -26.89 -12.36
N ASN A 339 6.24 -27.07 -12.37
CA ASN A 339 5.30 -26.06 -12.87
C ASN A 339 5.27 -24.79 -11.99
N GLY A 340 5.55 -24.89 -10.70
CA GLY A 340 5.68 -23.73 -9.83
C GLY A 340 6.95 -22.90 -10.06
N TYR A 341 7.93 -23.46 -10.79
CA TYR A 341 9.22 -22.82 -11.04
C TYR A 341 9.34 -22.19 -12.44
N ILE A 342 8.29 -22.26 -13.24
CA ILE A 342 8.22 -21.64 -14.56
C ILE A 342 7.23 -20.46 -14.56
N ASN A 343 7.43 -19.48 -15.45
CA ASN A 343 6.67 -18.23 -15.46
C ASN A 343 5.26 -18.33 -16.07
N GLU A 344 4.87 -19.48 -16.61
CA GLU A 344 3.53 -19.78 -17.07
C GLU A 344 2.52 -19.88 -15.92
N TYR A 345 3.02 -20.18 -14.70
CA TYR A 345 2.24 -20.13 -13.46
C TYR A 345 2.58 -18.86 -12.66
N PRO A 346 1.61 -18.27 -11.96
CA PRO A 346 1.81 -16.98 -11.28
C PRO A 346 2.61 -17.09 -9.97
N THR A 347 2.98 -18.29 -9.52
CA THR A 347 3.60 -18.54 -8.22
C THR A 347 4.90 -17.77 -8.01
N GLY A 348 5.75 -17.67 -9.04
CA GLY A 348 6.99 -16.89 -9.01
C GLY A 348 6.72 -15.39 -8.84
N ARG A 349 5.70 -14.85 -9.52
CA ARG A 349 5.25 -13.46 -9.34
C ARG A 349 4.74 -13.23 -7.93
N LEU A 350 3.86 -14.11 -7.43
CA LEU A 350 3.30 -14.00 -6.07
C LEU A 350 4.39 -13.97 -4.99
N LEU A 351 5.46 -14.78 -5.15
CA LEU A 351 6.60 -14.75 -4.22
C LEU A 351 7.37 -13.43 -4.30
N ARG A 352 7.68 -12.95 -5.50
CA ARG A 352 8.41 -11.69 -5.71
C ARG A 352 7.63 -10.50 -5.13
N ASP A 353 6.32 -10.50 -5.33
CA ASP A 353 5.42 -9.46 -4.84
C ASP A 353 5.27 -9.53 -3.31
N ALA A 354 5.10 -10.72 -2.73
CA ALA A 354 4.98 -10.90 -1.29
C ALA A 354 6.16 -10.33 -0.51
N LYS A 355 7.39 -10.47 -1.04
CA LYS A 355 8.60 -10.04 -0.34
C LYS A 355 8.65 -8.56 -0.03
N LEU A 356 8.02 -7.70 -0.85
CA LEU A 356 7.99 -6.26 -0.58
C LEU A 356 7.31 -5.94 0.75
N TYR A 357 6.27 -6.67 1.13
CA TYR A 357 5.50 -6.38 2.35
C TYR A 357 6.28 -6.64 3.65
N GLU A 358 7.38 -7.36 3.61
CA GLU A 358 8.31 -7.48 4.75
C GLU A 358 9.27 -6.29 4.87
N ILE A 359 9.34 -5.44 3.83
CA ILE A 359 10.30 -4.32 3.72
C ILE A 359 9.58 -2.98 3.79
N GLY A 360 8.51 -2.80 3.01
CA GLY A 360 7.76 -1.54 2.90
C GLY A 360 6.88 -1.24 4.12
N ALA A 361 6.53 0.03 4.33
CA ALA A 361 5.78 0.51 5.51
C ALA A 361 6.43 0.18 6.87
N GLY A 362 7.77 0.19 6.89
CA GLY A 362 8.63 -0.30 7.98
C GLY A 362 8.94 -1.78 7.83
N THR A 363 10.22 -2.16 7.99
CA THR A 363 10.63 -3.56 7.89
C THR A 363 10.02 -4.42 8.98
N SER A 364 10.02 -5.75 8.79
CA SER A 364 9.59 -6.72 9.82
C SER A 364 10.28 -6.49 11.17
N GLU A 365 11.56 -6.10 11.15
CA GLU A 365 12.35 -5.77 12.35
C GLU A 365 11.87 -4.49 13.03
N ILE A 366 11.60 -3.43 12.25
CA ILE A 366 11.05 -2.17 12.76
C ILE A 366 9.67 -2.37 13.39
N ARG A 367 8.83 -3.19 12.77
CA ARG A 367 7.50 -3.53 13.34
C ARG A 367 7.62 -4.27 14.66
N ARG A 368 8.54 -5.26 14.76
CA ARG A 368 8.82 -5.97 16.02
C ARG A 368 9.35 -5.05 17.11
N TRP A 369 10.30 -4.18 16.75
CA TRP A 369 10.83 -3.19 17.68
C TRP A 369 9.74 -2.24 18.18
N LEU A 370 8.88 -1.73 17.31
CA LEU A 370 7.77 -0.85 17.66
C LEU A 370 6.78 -1.54 18.60
N ILE A 371 6.37 -2.78 18.30
CA ILE A 371 5.47 -3.57 19.14
C ILE A 371 6.09 -3.79 20.52
N GLY A 372 7.36 -4.21 20.56
CA GLY A 372 8.08 -4.46 21.80
C GLY A 372 8.16 -3.23 22.69
N ARG A 373 8.45 -2.05 22.12
CA ARG A 373 8.50 -0.78 22.87
C ARG A 373 7.14 -0.40 23.44
N GLU A 374 6.06 -0.50 22.65
CA GLU A 374 4.72 -0.18 23.18
C GLU A 374 4.26 -1.13 24.27
N LEU A 375 4.63 -2.41 24.22
CA LEU A 375 4.35 -3.37 25.28
C LEU A 375 5.11 -3.06 26.59
N MET A 376 6.29 -2.43 26.49
CA MET A 376 7.08 -2.01 27.65
C MET A 376 6.64 -0.65 28.21
N GLY A 377 5.66 0.02 27.59
CA GLY A 377 5.17 1.33 28.03
C GLY A 377 6.03 2.51 27.55
N ASP A 378 7.01 2.28 26.68
CA ASP A 378 7.79 3.31 26.01
C ASP A 378 6.95 3.95 24.88
N ASN A 379 6.08 4.87 25.26
CA ASN A 379 5.44 5.76 24.27
C ASN A 379 6.46 6.85 23.91
N PRO A 380 6.89 6.95 22.64
CA PRO A 380 7.76 8.03 22.19
C PRO A 380 7.05 9.38 22.14
#